data_f12d7a1fcf1839dc4c25c85d1aaac28a
#
_entry.id   f12d7a1fcf1839dc4c25c85d1aaac28a
#
_cell.length_a   1.000
_cell.length_b   1.000
_cell.length_c   1.000
_cell.angle_alpha   90.00
_cell.angle_beta   90.00
_cell.angle_gamma   90.00
#
_symmetry.space_group_name_H-M   'P 1'
#
loop_
_entity.id
_entity.type
_entity.pdbx_description
1 polymer ?
#
loop_
_entity_poly.entity_id
_entity_poly.type
_entity_poly.pdbx_seq_one_letter_code
_entity_poly.pdbx_strand_id
1 'polypeptide(L)'
;MMPNQKNIMTRYSFIILVMVLIGIAIICKAGVIMFAERQYWKDVADRFVKENVTVRPTRGNIISSDGQLMASSLPEYKIYMDFKAGGHLKDSLLMLYMDSICDGLHQIFPDKSKAEFKSHILKGRKKGSRNYLLYPKRISYIQYKEAKRLPVFNLNKYKGGFHEQAFNQRKKPFGSLAMRTLGDMYPDIEQGAKNGLEPVSYTHLTLPTT
;
A
#
# COMPACT_ATOMS: atom_id res chain seq x y z
N MET A 1 -59.71 34.40 -25.69
CA MET A 1 -59.73 32.97 -25.39
C MET A 1 -58.35 32.52 -24.90
N MET A 2 -58.12 32.38 -23.59
CA MET A 2 -56.83 31.95 -23.04
C MET A 2 -57.00 30.73 -22.08
N PRO A 3 -57.17 29.53 -22.60
CA PRO A 3 -57.23 28.33 -21.76
C PRO A 3 -55.84 27.76 -21.43
N ASN A 4 -54.77 28.28 -22.03
CA ASN A 4 -53.47 27.59 -21.98
C ASN A 4 -52.60 28.03 -20.79
N GLN A 5 -52.76 29.20 -20.23
CA GLN A 5 -51.96 29.71 -19.13
C GLN A 5 -52.16 28.94 -17.81
N LYS A 6 -53.40 28.53 -17.47
CA LYS A 6 -53.69 27.78 -16.25
C LYS A 6 -53.00 26.39 -16.26
N ASN A 7 -53.04 25.72 -17.43
CA ASN A 7 -52.39 24.39 -17.55
C ASN A 7 -50.86 24.48 -17.52
N ILE A 8 -50.28 25.56 -18.02
CA ILE A 8 -48.85 25.81 -17.96
C ILE A 8 -48.43 26.08 -16.52
N MET A 9 -49.12 26.94 -15.79
CA MET A 9 -48.85 27.25 -14.39
C MET A 9 -48.94 26.00 -13.51
N THR A 10 -49.91 25.13 -13.71
CA THR A 10 -50.05 23.88 -12.96
C THR A 10 -48.89 22.93 -13.22
N ARG A 11 -48.42 22.83 -14.45
CA ARG A 11 -47.24 22.02 -14.78
C ARG A 11 -45.96 22.54 -14.13
N TYR A 12 -45.74 23.86 -14.16
CA TYR A 12 -44.60 24.47 -13.45
C TYR A 12 -44.68 24.28 -11.93
N SER A 13 -45.87 24.44 -11.33
CA SER A 13 -46.07 24.18 -9.89
C SER A 13 -45.77 22.74 -9.54
N PHE A 14 -46.14 21.78 -10.38
CA PHE A 14 -45.83 20.37 -10.16
C PHE A 14 -44.31 20.13 -10.21
N ILE A 15 -43.60 20.69 -11.18
CA ILE A 15 -42.13 20.56 -11.30
C ILE A 15 -41.44 21.18 -10.06
N ILE A 16 -41.87 22.37 -9.65
CA ILE A 16 -41.33 23.02 -8.44
C ILE A 16 -41.58 22.17 -7.22
N LEU A 17 -42.78 21.60 -7.06
CA LEU A 17 -43.09 20.71 -5.93
C LEU A 17 -42.16 19.50 -5.89
N VAL A 18 -41.95 18.84 -7.03
CA VAL A 18 -41.05 17.68 -7.12
C VAL A 18 -39.61 18.08 -6.79
N MET A 19 -39.14 19.22 -7.31
CA MET A 19 -37.77 19.71 -6.95
C MET A 19 -37.62 20.00 -5.47
N VAL A 20 -38.62 20.60 -4.82
CA VAL A 20 -38.62 20.86 -3.39
C VAL A 20 -38.61 19.56 -2.60
N LEU A 21 -39.41 18.55 -2.98
CA LEU A 21 -39.43 17.25 -2.33
C LEU A 21 -38.07 16.53 -2.43
N ILE A 22 -37.42 16.59 -3.59
CA ILE A 22 -36.06 16.03 -3.78
C ILE A 22 -35.07 16.78 -2.87
N GLY A 23 -35.13 18.11 -2.81
CA GLY A 23 -34.27 18.90 -1.91
C GLY A 23 -34.44 18.52 -0.46
N ILE A 24 -35.67 18.38 0.01
CA ILE A 24 -35.96 17.93 1.39
C ILE A 24 -35.43 16.52 1.63
N ALA A 25 -35.60 15.58 0.69
CA ALA A 25 -35.10 14.23 0.81
C ALA A 25 -33.56 14.19 0.94
N ILE A 26 -32.83 15.00 0.19
CA ILE A 26 -31.38 15.12 0.28
C ILE A 26 -30.95 15.66 1.64
N ILE A 27 -31.61 16.71 2.14
CA ILE A 27 -31.30 17.31 3.45
C ILE A 27 -31.59 16.30 4.56
N CYS A 28 -32.71 15.60 4.53
CA CYS A 28 -33.04 14.55 5.49
C CYS A 28 -32.00 13.43 5.47
N LYS A 29 -31.58 12.96 4.29
CA LYS A 29 -30.54 11.94 4.16
C LYS A 29 -29.20 12.41 4.71
N ALA A 30 -28.81 13.65 4.43
CA ALA A 30 -27.61 14.25 5.01
C ALA A 30 -27.68 14.33 6.53
N GLY A 31 -28.83 14.68 7.09
CA GLY A 31 -29.07 14.68 8.52
C GLY A 31 -28.92 13.29 9.15
N VAL A 32 -29.48 12.25 8.53
CA VAL A 32 -29.32 10.86 9.00
C VAL A 32 -27.84 10.45 9.02
N ILE A 33 -27.09 10.73 7.97
CA ILE A 33 -25.66 10.42 7.91
C ILE A 33 -24.89 11.18 9.01
N MET A 34 -25.20 12.46 9.22
CA MET A 34 -24.50 13.29 10.18
C MET A 34 -24.78 12.91 11.65
N PHE A 35 -26.01 12.55 11.99
CA PHE A 35 -26.41 12.29 13.37
C PHE A 35 -26.52 10.80 13.70
N ALA A 36 -27.18 10.01 12.87
CA ALA A 36 -27.42 8.60 13.16
C ALA A 36 -26.21 7.70 12.81
N GLU A 37 -25.53 7.97 11.70
CA GLU A 37 -24.38 7.18 11.24
C GLU A 37 -23.04 7.76 11.68
N ARG A 38 -23.02 8.79 12.54
CA ARG A 38 -21.79 9.48 12.96
C ARG A 38 -20.74 8.54 13.53
N GLN A 39 -21.15 7.59 14.38
CA GLN A 39 -20.24 6.64 15.00
C GLN A 39 -19.63 5.70 13.97
N TYR A 40 -20.44 5.19 13.05
CA TYR A 40 -19.94 4.34 11.97
C TYR A 40 -18.87 5.05 11.13
N TRP A 41 -19.12 6.31 10.74
CA TRP A 41 -18.17 7.05 9.92
C TRP A 41 -16.92 7.47 10.69
N LYS A 42 -17.01 7.72 12.00
CA LYS A 42 -15.84 7.88 12.87
C LYS A 42 -14.99 6.61 12.90
N ASP A 43 -15.59 5.46 13.17
CA ASP A 43 -14.87 4.18 13.18
C ASP A 43 -14.20 3.86 11.82
N VAL A 44 -14.83 4.26 10.73
CA VAL A 44 -14.24 4.18 9.39
C VAL A 44 -13.05 5.13 9.26
N ALA A 45 -13.20 6.38 9.67
CA ALA A 45 -12.11 7.37 9.63
C ALA A 45 -10.91 6.93 10.46
N ASP A 46 -11.10 6.45 11.68
CA ASP A 46 -10.04 5.97 12.58
C ASP A 46 -9.27 4.76 12.01
N ARG A 47 -9.91 3.97 11.14
CA ARG A 47 -9.26 2.87 10.42
C ARG A 47 -8.38 3.34 9.26
N PHE A 48 -8.75 4.44 8.63
CA PHE A 48 -8.07 4.94 7.42
C PHE A 48 -7.11 6.09 7.71
N VAL A 49 -7.44 6.94 8.69
CA VAL A 49 -6.58 8.05 9.11
C VAL A 49 -5.68 7.55 10.25
N LYS A 50 -4.42 7.33 9.93
CA LYS A 50 -3.39 7.06 10.95
C LYS A 50 -2.79 8.40 11.35
N GLU A 51 -3.28 8.95 12.45
CA GLU A 51 -2.66 10.12 13.07
C GLU A 51 -1.35 9.74 13.75
N ASN A 52 -0.39 10.65 13.76
CA ASN A 52 0.91 10.49 14.41
C ASN A 52 1.73 9.28 13.92
N VAL A 53 1.67 8.94 12.64
CA VAL A 53 2.58 7.96 12.06
C VAL A 53 3.97 8.58 11.97
N THR A 54 4.88 8.14 12.83
CA THR A 54 6.28 8.51 12.74
C THR A 54 6.87 7.98 11.44
N VAL A 55 7.06 8.86 10.47
CA VAL A 55 7.77 8.52 9.22
C VAL A 55 9.26 8.60 9.52
N ARG A 56 9.94 7.45 9.48
CA ARG A 56 11.38 7.41 9.70
C ARG A 56 12.12 7.96 8.49
N PRO A 57 13.06 8.88 8.68
CA PRO A 57 13.88 9.38 7.59
C PRO A 57 14.76 8.25 7.02
N THR A 58 14.98 8.29 5.72
CA THR A 58 15.94 7.41 5.06
C THR A 58 17.36 7.94 5.28
N ARG A 59 18.30 7.05 5.62
CA ARG A 59 19.70 7.44 5.79
C ARG A 59 20.32 7.87 4.48
N GLY A 60 21.12 8.92 4.52
CA GLY A 60 21.91 9.39 3.41
C GLY A 60 23.03 8.41 3.01
N ASN A 61 23.68 8.69 1.91
CA ASN A 61 24.82 7.93 1.40
C ASN A 61 26.11 8.40 2.05
N ILE A 62 27.05 7.49 2.31
CA ILE A 62 28.44 7.81 2.65
C ILE A 62 29.26 7.63 1.38
N ILE A 63 29.94 8.68 0.97
CA ILE A 63 30.71 8.74 -0.27
C ILE A 63 32.16 8.98 0.07
N SER A 64 33.07 8.35 -0.64
CA SER A 64 34.50 8.57 -0.57
C SER A 64 34.90 9.91 -1.21
N SER A 65 36.14 10.37 -0.98
CA SER A 65 36.68 11.62 -1.59
C SER A 65 36.70 11.59 -3.11
N ASP A 66 36.82 10.42 -3.70
CA ASP A 66 36.76 10.18 -5.16
C ASP A 66 35.34 9.95 -5.70
N GLY A 67 34.30 10.19 -4.89
CA GLY A 67 32.91 10.07 -5.29
C GLY A 67 32.33 8.66 -5.26
N GLN A 68 33.07 7.65 -4.82
CA GLN A 68 32.58 6.26 -4.76
C GLN A 68 31.63 6.06 -3.58
N LEU A 69 30.60 5.26 -3.81
CA LEU A 69 29.55 4.99 -2.83
C LEU A 69 30.02 3.96 -1.81
N MET A 70 30.38 4.38 -0.60
CA MET A 70 30.89 3.50 0.46
C MET A 70 29.79 2.84 1.27
N ALA A 71 28.70 3.53 1.53
CA ALA A 71 27.51 2.97 2.18
C ALA A 71 26.24 3.65 1.70
N SER A 72 25.21 2.87 1.41
CA SER A 72 23.91 3.37 0.91
C SER A 72 22.75 2.60 1.52
N SER A 73 21.62 3.29 1.67
CA SER A 73 20.36 2.66 2.07
C SER A 73 19.58 2.27 0.83
N LEU A 74 19.41 0.96 0.60
CA LEU A 74 18.63 0.44 -0.50
C LEU A 74 17.30 -0.09 0.02
N PRO A 75 16.18 0.25 -0.62
CA PRO A 75 14.88 -0.30 -0.26
C PRO A 75 14.80 -1.77 -0.66
N GLU A 76 14.44 -2.60 0.29
CA GLU A 76 14.03 -3.99 0.08
C GLU A 76 12.55 -4.12 0.40
N TYR A 77 11.88 -5.07 -0.21
CA TYR A 77 10.43 -5.22 -0.11
C TYR A 77 10.05 -6.60 0.37
N LYS A 78 9.00 -6.68 1.18
CA LYS A 78 8.22 -7.91 1.38
C LYS A 78 6.87 -7.73 0.70
N ILE A 79 6.43 -8.75 0.00
CA ILE A 79 5.18 -8.74 -0.75
C ILE A 79 4.10 -9.54 -0.04
N TYR A 80 2.95 -8.94 0.06
CA TYR A 80 1.78 -9.48 0.74
C TYR A 80 0.54 -9.47 -0.16
N MET A 81 -0.42 -10.31 0.18
CA MET A 81 -1.72 -10.38 -0.47
C MET A 81 -2.83 -10.27 0.56
N ASP A 82 -3.75 -9.35 0.32
CA ASP A 82 -5.03 -9.27 1.04
C ASP A 82 -6.08 -10.09 0.30
N PHE A 83 -6.44 -11.24 0.83
CA PHE A 83 -7.46 -12.11 0.23
C PHE A 83 -8.89 -11.64 0.48
N LYS A 84 -9.12 -10.65 1.36
CA LYS A 84 -10.43 -10.05 1.61
C LYS A 84 -10.72 -8.81 0.77
N ALA A 85 -9.70 -8.22 0.14
CA ALA A 85 -9.88 -7.08 -0.75
C ALA A 85 -10.53 -7.50 -2.06
N GLY A 86 -11.28 -6.61 -2.71
CA GLY A 86 -11.83 -6.80 -4.06
C GLY A 86 -13.00 -7.77 -4.22
N GLY A 87 -13.43 -8.45 -3.15
CA GLY A 87 -14.61 -9.32 -3.15
C GLY A 87 -14.57 -10.46 -4.19
N HIS A 88 -15.75 -10.89 -4.62
CA HIS A 88 -15.92 -12.04 -5.55
C HIS A 88 -15.24 -11.83 -6.93
N LEU A 89 -15.23 -10.60 -7.43
CA LEU A 89 -14.66 -10.30 -8.74
C LEU A 89 -13.15 -10.58 -8.78
N LYS A 90 -12.42 -10.17 -7.75
CA LYS A 90 -10.98 -10.46 -7.61
C LYS A 90 -10.73 -11.95 -7.47
N ASP A 91 -11.58 -12.65 -6.71
CA ASP A 91 -11.40 -14.07 -6.44
C ASP A 91 -11.56 -14.90 -7.73
N SER A 92 -12.51 -14.52 -8.57
CA SER A 92 -12.68 -15.09 -9.91
C SER A 92 -11.50 -14.81 -10.83
N LEU A 93 -11.01 -13.56 -10.85
CA LEU A 93 -9.82 -13.20 -11.63
C LEU A 93 -8.56 -13.90 -11.14
N LEU A 94 -8.38 -14.04 -9.82
CA LEU A 94 -7.26 -14.75 -9.23
C LEU A 94 -7.25 -16.23 -9.65
N MET A 95 -8.41 -16.87 -9.69
CA MET A 95 -8.51 -18.27 -10.15
C MET A 95 -8.28 -18.40 -11.64
N LEU A 96 -8.78 -17.49 -12.45
CA LEU A 96 -8.62 -17.48 -13.89
C LEU A 96 -7.14 -17.33 -14.28
N TYR A 97 -6.41 -16.44 -13.63
CA TYR A 97 -5.01 -16.14 -13.93
C TYR A 97 -4.02 -16.86 -13.00
N MET A 98 -4.47 -17.85 -12.21
CA MET A 98 -3.64 -18.54 -11.21
C MET A 98 -2.36 -19.13 -11.83
N ASP A 99 -2.46 -19.80 -12.94
CA ASP A 99 -1.30 -20.44 -13.57
C ASP A 99 -0.33 -19.41 -14.11
N SER A 100 -0.82 -18.34 -14.75
CA SER A 100 0.00 -17.22 -15.22
C SER A 100 0.72 -16.49 -14.08
N ILE A 101 0.04 -16.30 -12.93
CA ILE A 101 0.65 -15.70 -11.73
C ILE A 101 1.75 -16.60 -11.18
N CYS A 102 1.50 -17.91 -11.07
CA CYS A 102 2.48 -18.86 -10.56
C CYS A 102 3.70 -18.99 -11.49
N ASP A 103 3.49 -18.93 -12.81
CA ASP A 103 4.55 -18.92 -13.79
C ASP A 103 5.43 -17.67 -13.67
N GLY A 104 4.80 -16.50 -13.59
CA GLY A 104 5.52 -15.25 -13.39
C GLY A 104 6.26 -15.19 -12.06
N LEU A 105 5.66 -15.67 -10.97
CA LEU A 105 6.35 -15.76 -9.68
C LEU A 105 7.53 -16.73 -9.70
N HIS A 106 7.43 -17.85 -10.42
CA HIS A 106 8.54 -18.79 -10.58
C HIS A 106 9.69 -18.19 -11.39
N GLN A 107 9.39 -17.42 -12.44
CA GLN A 107 10.41 -16.72 -13.21
C GLN A 107 11.17 -15.68 -12.38
N ILE A 108 10.46 -14.94 -11.51
CA ILE A 108 11.06 -13.94 -10.63
C ILE A 108 11.81 -14.60 -9.44
N PHE A 109 11.28 -15.71 -8.92
CA PHE A 109 11.79 -16.43 -7.75
C PHE A 109 12.00 -17.91 -8.07
N PRO A 110 13.10 -18.29 -8.71
CA PRO A 110 13.35 -19.67 -9.16
C PRO A 110 13.59 -20.66 -8.02
N ASP A 111 13.78 -20.19 -6.79
CA ASP A 111 13.96 -21.00 -5.59
C ASP A 111 12.69 -21.72 -5.12
N LYS A 112 11.51 -21.37 -5.68
CA LYS A 112 10.25 -22.04 -5.42
C LYS A 112 9.60 -22.52 -6.71
N SER A 113 9.04 -23.73 -6.68
CA SER A 113 8.33 -24.29 -7.82
C SER A 113 6.95 -23.65 -8.01
N LYS A 114 6.42 -23.75 -9.26
CA LYS A 114 5.05 -23.28 -9.58
C LYS A 114 4.00 -23.93 -8.68
N ALA A 115 4.17 -25.25 -8.41
CA ALA A 115 3.23 -26.00 -7.56
C ALA A 115 3.23 -25.49 -6.10
N GLU A 116 4.41 -25.12 -5.59
CA GLU A 116 4.53 -24.52 -4.26
C GLU A 116 3.85 -23.16 -4.17
N PHE A 117 4.05 -22.27 -5.15
CA PHE A 117 3.35 -20.98 -5.20
C PHE A 117 1.84 -21.18 -5.29
N LYS A 118 1.37 -22.09 -6.16
CA LYS A 118 -0.06 -22.40 -6.28
C LYS A 118 -0.66 -22.88 -4.97
N SER A 119 -0.02 -23.84 -4.31
CA SER A 119 -0.45 -24.37 -3.01
C SER A 119 -0.44 -23.29 -1.93
N HIS A 120 0.58 -22.43 -1.93
CA HIS A 120 0.72 -21.33 -0.96
C HIS A 120 -0.38 -20.28 -1.13
N ILE A 121 -0.67 -19.85 -2.36
CA ILE A 121 -1.74 -18.89 -2.65
C ILE A 121 -3.12 -19.48 -2.28
N LEU A 122 -3.37 -20.75 -2.61
CA LEU A 122 -4.63 -21.43 -2.25
C LEU A 122 -4.81 -21.55 -0.73
N LYS A 123 -3.74 -21.84 0.02
CA LYS A 123 -3.75 -21.83 1.49
C LYS A 123 -4.09 -20.43 2.04
N GLY A 124 -3.48 -19.38 1.48
CA GLY A 124 -3.77 -17.99 1.86
C GLY A 124 -5.22 -17.62 1.59
N ARG A 125 -5.74 -18.00 0.42
CA ARG A 125 -7.14 -17.80 0.04
C ARG A 125 -8.11 -18.50 1.02
N LYS A 126 -7.85 -19.77 1.33
CA LYS A 126 -8.68 -20.54 2.28
C LYS A 126 -8.67 -19.93 3.69
N LYS A 127 -7.51 -19.38 4.11
CA LYS A 127 -7.37 -18.68 5.39
C LYS A 127 -8.08 -17.32 5.40
N GLY A 128 -8.26 -16.67 4.25
CA GLY A 128 -8.86 -15.35 4.13
C GLY A 128 -8.10 -14.26 4.87
N SER A 129 -6.77 -14.33 4.89
CA SER A 129 -5.92 -13.36 5.58
C SER A 129 -5.84 -12.05 4.80
N ARG A 130 -5.87 -10.92 5.53
CA ARG A 130 -5.66 -9.58 4.93
C ARG A 130 -4.19 -9.25 4.70
N ASN A 131 -3.29 -9.93 5.40
CA ASN A 131 -1.85 -9.69 5.28
C ASN A 131 -1.12 -11.03 5.16
N TYR A 132 -1.28 -11.69 4.00
CA TYR A 132 -0.68 -12.98 3.73
C TYR A 132 0.63 -12.81 2.98
N LEU A 133 1.74 -13.24 3.60
CA LEU A 133 3.07 -13.14 3.02
C LEU A 133 3.19 -14.07 1.81
N LEU A 134 3.39 -13.52 0.62
CA LEU A 134 3.51 -14.30 -0.63
C LEU A 134 4.89 -14.94 -0.76
N TYR A 135 5.93 -14.23 -0.35
CA TYR A 135 7.31 -14.69 -0.43
C TYR A 135 8.06 -14.37 0.86
N PRO A 136 8.76 -15.33 1.50
CA PRO A 136 9.33 -15.17 2.84
C PRO A 136 10.56 -14.27 2.87
N LYS A 137 11.35 -14.23 1.80
CA LYS A 137 12.57 -13.40 1.74
C LYS A 137 12.23 -11.97 1.35
N ARG A 138 13.13 -11.05 1.67
CA ARG A 138 13.09 -9.69 1.15
C ARG A 138 13.53 -9.70 -0.30
N ILE A 139 12.91 -8.87 -1.11
CA ILE A 139 13.14 -8.78 -2.55
C ILE A 139 13.63 -7.39 -2.94
N SER A 140 14.35 -7.30 -4.05
CA SER A 140 14.82 -6.05 -4.62
C SER A 140 13.67 -5.24 -5.24
N TYR A 141 13.89 -3.97 -5.49
CA TYR A 141 12.94 -3.10 -6.20
C TYR A 141 12.60 -3.63 -7.60
N ILE A 142 13.56 -4.20 -8.31
CA ILE A 142 13.37 -4.76 -9.66
C ILE A 142 12.40 -5.94 -9.58
N GLN A 143 12.66 -6.91 -8.71
CA GLN A 143 11.79 -8.06 -8.50
C GLN A 143 10.37 -7.66 -8.04
N TYR A 144 10.26 -6.67 -7.17
CA TYR A 144 8.97 -6.11 -6.77
C TYR A 144 8.21 -5.51 -7.96
N LYS A 145 8.88 -4.73 -8.80
CA LYS A 145 8.29 -4.10 -9.99
C LYS A 145 7.82 -5.15 -11.01
N GLU A 146 8.58 -6.21 -11.19
CA GLU A 146 8.21 -7.34 -12.04
C GLU A 146 6.99 -8.10 -11.47
N ALA A 147 7.00 -8.40 -10.17
CA ALA A 147 5.86 -9.04 -9.52
C ALA A 147 4.59 -8.20 -9.63
N LYS A 148 4.70 -6.87 -9.51
CA LYS A 148 3.57 -5.94 -9.65
C LYS A 148 2.98 -5.89 -11.06
N ARG A 149 3.70 -6.32 -12.08
CA ARG A 149 3.20 -6.40 -13.48
C ARG A 149 2.33 -7.62 -13.72
N LEU A 150 2.35 -8.61 -12.84
CA LEU A 150 1.56 -9.83 -12.99
C LEU A 150 0.05 -9.55 -12.97
N PRO A 151 -0.76 -10.38 -13.64
CA PRO A 151 -2.21 -10.27 -13.59
C PRO A 151 -2.71 -10.23 -12.15
N VAL A 152 -3.76 -9.44 -11.88
CA VAL A 152 -4.32 -9.20 -10.54
C VAL A 152 -3.40 -8.34 -9.65
N PHE A 153 -2.07 -8.53 -9.66
CA PHE A 153 -1.13 -7.75 -8.84
C PHE A 153 -0.93 -6.32 -9.37
N ASN A 154 -1.19 -6.10 -10.66
CA ASN A 154 -1.18 -4.78 -11.29
C ASN A 154 -2.39 -3.91 -10.90
N LEU A 155 -3.41 -4.50 -10.31
CA LEU A 155 -4.58 -3.77 -9.84
C LEU A 155 -4.26 -2.96 -8.58
N ASN A 156 -5.10 -1.95 -8.31
CA ASN A 156 -4.97 -1.16 -7.10
C ASN A 156 -5.06 -2.07 -5.86
N LYS A 157 -4.32 -1.74 -4.80
CA LYS A 157 -4.28 -2.44 -3.51
C LYS A 157 -5.67 -2.84 -2.98
N TYR A 158 -6.66 -1.97 -3.13
CA TYR A 158 -8.03 -2.23 -2.65
C TYR A 158 -8.84 -3.16 -3.57
N LYS A 159 -8.49 -3.23 -4.86
CA LYS A 159 -9.13 -4.13 -5.84
C LYS A 159 -8.39 -5.44 -6.00
N GLY A 160 -7.07 -5.40 -6.16
CA GLY A 160 -6.22 -6.57 -6.36
C GLY A 160 -5.73 -7.22 -5.05
N GLY A 161 -5.62 -6.44 -3.97
CA GLY A 161 -5.15 -6.91 -2.67
C GLY A 161 -3.63 -7.08 -2.56
N PHE A 162 -2.89 -6.91 -3.65
CA PHE A 162 -1.44 -6.96 -3.62
C PHE A 162 -0.87 -5.69 -3.00
N HIS A 163 -0.01 -5.84 -2.00
CA HIS A 163 0.65 -4.72 -1.35
C HIS A 163 2.06 -5.11 -0.87
N GLU A 164 2.86 -4.09 -0.69
CA GLU A 164 4.25 -4.20 -0.27
C GLU A 164 4.47 -3.54 1.08
N GLN A 165 5.50 -4.02 1.76
CA GLN A 165 6.11 -3.35 2.90
C GLN A 165 7.57 -3.09 2.57
N ALA A 166 7.96 -1.82 2.53
CA ALA A 166 9.33 -1.41 2.28
C ALA A 166 10.16 -1.47 3.56
N PHE A 167 11.40 -1.92 3.41
CA PHE A 167 12.43 -1.96 4.44
C PHE A 167 13.69 -1.30 3.90
N ASN A 168 14.29 -0.40 4.64
CA ASN A 168 15.56 0.18 4.25
C ASN A 168 16.71 -0.68 4.79
N GLN A 169 17.48 -1.27 3.89
CA GLN A 169 18.66 -2.03 4.25
C GLN A 169 19.92 -1.24 3.93
N ARG A 170 20.82 -1.15 4.90
CA ARG A 170 22.15 -0.53 4.71
C ARG A 170 23.05 -1.50 3.99
N LYS A 171 23.57 -1.11 2.82
CA LYS A 171 24.52 -1.91 2.04
C LYS A 171 25.83 -1.18 1.89
N LYS A 172 26.92 -1.94 1.95
CA LYS A 172 28.30 -1.50 1.75
C LYS A 172 28.82 -2.19 0.49
N PRO A 173 28.88 -1.51 -0.66
CA PRO A 173 29.27 -2.15 -1.93
C PRO A 173 30.66 -2.77 -1.91
N PHE A 174 31.59 -2.18 -1.16
CA PHE A 174 32.96 -2.65 -1.04
C PHE A 174 33.21 -3.63 0.11
N GLY A 175 32.14 -4.20 0.68
CA GLY A 175 32.21 -5.25 1.71
C GLY A 175 32.99 -4.79 2.96
N SER A 176 34.16 -5.40 3.19
CA SER A 176 34.98 -5.13 4.39
C SER A 176 35.84 -3.89 4.33
N LEU A 177 35.91 -3.21 3.16
CA LEU A 177 36.71 -2.01 3.00
C LEU A 177 36.21 -0.90 3.95
N ALA A 178 37.13 -0.36 4.72
CA ALA A 178 36.88 0.70 5.71
C ALA A 178 35.76 0.34 6.73
N MET A 179 35.52 -0.95 7.00
CA MET A 179 34.42 -1.44 7.82
C MET A 179 34.44 -0.84 9.25
N ARG A 180 35.61 -0.70 9.84
CA ARG A 180 35.78 -0.08 11.17
C ARG A 180 35.47 1.40 11.17
N THR A 181 35.86 2.11 10.10
CA THR A 181 35.62 3.57 9.94
C THR A 181 34.16 3.85 9.62
N LEU A 182 33.57 3.10 8.67
CA LEU A 182 32.15 3.22 8.31
C LEU A 182 31.26 2.82 9.49
N GLY A 183 31.66 1.75 10.18
CA GLY A 183 30.87 1.19 11.27
C GLY A 183 29.73 0.29 10.81
N ASP A 184 28.99 -0.23 11.78
CA ASP A 184 27.88 -1.15 11.56
C ASP A 184 26.58 -0.62 12.15
N MET A 185 25.48 -1.21 11.66
CA MET A 185 24.15 -0.99 12.18
C MET A 185 23.67 -2.19 12.98
N TYR A 186 22.82 -1.95 13.95
CA TYR A 186 22.09 -3.02 14.59
C TYR A 186 21.12 -3.68 13.59
N PRO A 187 20.84 -4.99 13.71
CA PRO A 187 19.87 -5.69 12.87
C PRO A 187 18.47 -5.06 12.98
N ASP A 188 18.15 -4.55 14.15
CA ASP A 188 16.95 -3.78 14.40
C ASP A 188 17.23 -2.29 14.14
N ILE A 189 16.51 -1.74 13.17
CA ILE A 189 16.62 -0.35 12.75
C ILE A 189 16.30 0.61 13.93
N GLU A 190 15.54 0.16 14.93
CA GLU A 190 15.19 0.95 16.10
C GLU A 190 16.39 1.25 16.99
N GLN A 191 17.33 0.35 17.05
CA GLN A 191 18.54 0.52 17.84
C GLN A 191 19.59 1.44 17.18
N GLY A 192 19.39 1.78 15.90
CA GLY A 192 20.21 2.73 15.16
C GLY A 192 21.58 2.19 14.73
N ALA A 193 22.59 3.03 14.80
CA ALA A 193 23.95 2.71 14.43
C ALA A 193 24.76 2.19 15.64
N LYS A 194 25.63 1.20 15.38
CA LYS A 194 26.43 0.54 16.42
C LYS A 194 27.75 1.28 16.70
N ASN A 195 28.48 1.62 15.65
CA ASN A 195 29.81 2.22 15.75
C ASN A 195 30.24 2.93 14.46
N GLY A 196 31.40 3.59 14.44
CA GLY A 196 32.00 4.24 13.30
C GLY A 196 31.33 5.56 12.92
N LEU A 197 31.33 5.91 11.63
CA LEU A 197 30.70 7.11 11.09
C LEU A 197 29.16 7.04 11.05
N GLU A 198 28.59 5.83 11.10
CA GLU A 198 27.14 5.65 11.04
C GLU A 198 26.38 6.37 12.19
N PRO A 199 26.83 6.36 13.48
CA PRO A 199 26.18 7.16 14.52
C PRO A 199 26.28 8.65 14.31
N VAL A 200 27.45 9.13 13.87
CA VAL A 200 27.68 10.57 13.61
C VAL A 200 26.76 11.07 12.52
N SER A 201 26.66 10.35 11.40
CA SER A 201 25.76 10.68 10.30
C SER A 201 24.28 10.65 10.73
N TYR A 202 23.91 9.80 11.70
CA TYR A 202 22.53 9.71 12.17
C TYR A 202 22.07 10.99 12.87
N THR A 203 22.92 11.59 13.71
CA THR A 203 22.59 12.80 14.46
C THR A 203 22.54 14.05 13.58
N HIS A 204 23.32 14.07 12.49
CA HIS A 204 23.43 15.23 11.61
C HIS A 204 22.56 15.15 10.33
N LEU A 205 22.25 13.94 9.85
CA LEU A 205 21.54 13.74 8.57
C LEU A 205 20.06 13.34 8.73
N THR A 206 19.63 13.02 9.94
CA THR A 206 18.23 12.78 10.23
C THR A 206 17.58 14.03 10.78
N LEU A 207 17.44 15.07 9.95
CA LEU A 207 16.56 16.19 10.30
C LEU A 207 15.13 15.66 10.34
N PRO A 208 14.37 15.92 11.43
CA PRO A 208 12.97 15.61 11.45
C PRO A 208 12.30 16.45 10.36
N THR A 209 11.77 15.77 9.35
CA THR A 209 10.82 16.40 8.42
C THR A 209 9.51 16.55 9.20
N THR A 210 9.29 17.76 9.71
CA THR A 210 7.98 18.20 10.22
C THR A 210 6.97 18.27 9.10
#